data_bf666281a495433e250df838b06e8994
#
_entry.id   bf666281a495433e250df838b06e8994
#
_cell.length_a   1.000
_cell.length_b   1.000
_cell.length_c   1.000
_cell.angle_alpha   90.00
_cell.angle_beta   90.00
_cell.angle_gamma   90.00
#
_symmetry.space_group_name_H-M   'P 1'
#
loop_
_entity.id
_entity.type
_entity.pdbx_description
1 polymer ?
#
loop_
_entity_poly.entity_id
_entity_poly.type
_entity_poly.pdbx_seq_one_letter_code
_entity_poly.pdbx_strand_id
1 'polypeptide(L)'
;MINTYDVLETIRMIQDDCLDIRTITMGISLLDCIDSDINVACENVYKKITAKAARLVEVGEQIEKELGIPIINKRISVTPIAIVSAACKCSPVPFAHAMDRAAKDVGVNLIGGYTALVPKGFSAGDIELIKSIPEALATTERVCSSVNIGSTKTGINLDACKMMGGVVRECAERTVDSACFGAAKLVVFCNAVEDNPFMEGAFHGVGEPDCMINVGVSGPGVVRAALRKYPDADITKISDVIKEISYKITRVGQLVGTIASKRLGVPFGIVDLSLAPTPAVGDSVAHILEEIGLEKCGTHGTTAALALLNDAVKKGGVMACSRIGGLSGAFIPVSEDAGMIDAAKSGALCIEKLEAMTAVCSVGLDMICIPGDTPADTISAIIADEAAIGMVNNKTTAVRVIPAIGKGVGEELDWGGLFGCGPVMPLKKESPSKFINRGGQIPAPLHSLKN
;
A
#
# COMPACT_ATOMS: atom_id res chain seq x y z
N MET A 1 -28.93 16.15 -18.68
CA MET A 1 -29.17 17.35 -17.83
C MET A 1 -28.44 17.14 -16.53
N ILE A 2 -27.55 18.02 -16.13
CA ILE A 2 -26.86 17.91 -14.84
C ILE A 2 -27.90 18.26 -13.78
N ASN A 3 -28.16 17.36 -12.86
CA ASN A 3 -29.09 17.57 -11.75
C ASN A 3 -28.39 18.42 -10.69
N THR A 4 -29.04 19.52 -10.27
CA THR A 4 -28.48 20.40 -9.22
C THR A 4 -28.22 19.67 -7.91
N TYR A 5 -28.98 18.62 -7.60
CA TYR A 5 -28.75 17.77 -6.44
C TYR A 5 -27.42 17.05 -6.52
N ASP A 6 -27.11 16.46 -7.68
CA ASP A 6 -25.85 15.70 -7.88
C ASP A 6 -24.61 16.62 -7.79
N VAL A 7 -24.75 17.87 -8.25
CA VAL A 7 -23.69 18.88 -8.10
C VAL A 7 -23.45 19.22 -6.63
N LEU A 8 -24.51 19.48 -5.88
CA LEU A 8 -24.43 19.81 -4.45
C LEU A 8 -23.90 18.63 -3.64
N GLU A 9 -24.28 17.39 -4.00
CA GLU A 9 -23.76 16.19 -3.37
C GLU A 9 -22.24 16.05 -3.60
N THR A 10 -21.77 16.25 -4.83
CA THR A 10 -20.33 16.21 -5.15
C THR A 10 -19.55 17.26 -4.38
N ILE A 11 -20.08 18.48 -4.24
CA ILE A 11 -19.45 19.54 -3.45
C ILE A 11 -19.32 19.11 -1.97
N ARG A 12 -20.37 18.52 -1.40
CA ARG A 12 -20.34 18.02 -0.01
C ARG A 12 -19.31 16.89 0.17
N MET A 13 -19.28 15.96 -0.77
CA MET A 13 -18.30 14.86 -0.72
C MET A 13 -16.86 15.39 -0.62
N ILE A 14 -16.56 16.50 -1.31
CA ILE A 14 -15.23 17.11 -1.31
C ILE A 14 -14.99 17.95 -0.06
N GLN A 15 -15.93 18.84 0.29
CA GLN A 15 -15.74 19.84 1.34
C GLN A 15 -15.95 19.29 2.75
N ASP A 16 -16.97 18.43 2.92
CA ASP A 16 -17.42 17.99 4.24
C ASP A 16 -17.02 16.53 4.55
N ASP A 17 -16.95 15.67 3.51
CA ASP A 17 -16.83 14.21 3.67
C ASP A 17 -15.45 13.68 3.26
N CYS A 18 -14.45 14.53 3.09
CA CYS A 18 -13.05 14.16 2.84
C CYS A 18 -12.80 13.31 1.57
N LEU A 19 -13.56 13.55 0.49
CA LEU A 19 -13.24 12.95 -0.81
C LEU A 19 -11.93 13.52 -1.34
N ASP A 20 -10.95 12.66 -1.60
CA ASP A 20 -9.70 13.05 -2.21
C ASP A 20 -9.26 12.11 -3.35
N ILE A 21 -8.40 12.65 -4.21
CA ILE A 21 -7.52 11.85 -5.06
C ILE A 21 -6.26 11.59 -4.24
N ARG A 22 -6.15 10.39 -3.68
CA ARG A 22 -5.03 10.07 -2.82
C ARG A 22 -3.71 10.14 -3.57
N THR A 23 -3.69 9.73 -4.84
CA THR A 23 -2.47 9.80 -5.65
C THR A 23 -2.76 9.82 -7.15
N ILE A 24 -1.92 10.56 -7.89
CA ILE A 24 -1.65 10.32 -9.31
C ILE A 24 -0.25 9.72 -9.38
N THR A 25 -0.15 8.49 -9.88
CA THR A 25 1.12 7.75 -9.97
C THR A 25 1.48 7.50 -11.43
N MET A 26 2.68 7.90 -11.81
CA MET A 26 3.25 7.58 -13.12
C MET A 26 4.08 6.31 -13.04
N GLY A 27 3.64 5.25 -13.72
CA GLY A 27 4.43 4.05 -13.95
C GLY A 27 5.42 4.29 -15.08
N ILE A 28 6.69 3.91 -14.90
CA ILE A 28 7.76 4.10 -15.89
C ILE A 28 8.58 2.82 -16.00
N SER A 29 8.62 2.22 -17.20
CA SER A 29 9.53 1.11 -17.50
C SER A 29 10.97 1.60 -17.55
N LEU A 30 11.88 0.85 -16.93
CA LEU A 30 13.32 1.12 -16.93
C LEU A 30 14.13 0.05 -17.66
N LEU A 31 13.47 -0.82 -18.43
CA LEU A 31 14.14 -1.93 -19.11
C LEU A 31 15.18 -1.47 -20.14
N ASP A 32 14.96 -0.33 -20.77
CA ASP A 32 15.90 0.29 -21.71
C ASP A 32 17.05 1.07 -21.04
N CYS A 33 17.03 1.17 -19.69
CA CYS A 33 18.08 1.79 -18.89
C CYS A 33 19.17 0.79 -18.46
N ILE A 34 18.97 -0.51 -18.72
CA ILE A 34 19.91 -1.56 -18.31
C ILE A 34 21.27 -1.38 -18.99
N ASP A 35 22.33 -1.38 -18.18
CA ASP A 35 23.73 -1.37 -18.62
C ASP A 35 24.58 -2.19 -17.64
N SER A 36 25.72 -2.67 -18.10
CA SER A 36 26.69 -3.38 -17.24
C SER A 36 27.52 -2.43 -16.37
N ASP A 37 27.68 -1.17 -16.79
CA ASP A 37 28.25 -0.09 -15.99
C ASP A 37 27.17 0.58 -15.14
N ILE A 38 27.30 0.47 -13.84
CA ILE A 38 26.33 1.01 -12.89
C ILE A 38 26.17 2.54 -13.02
N ASN A 39 27.23 3.27 -13.35
CA ASN A 39 27.14 4.72 -13.50
C ASN A 39 26.31 5.10 -14.73
N VAL A 40 26.49 4.37 -15.82
CA VAL A 40 25.70 4.54 -17.05
C VAL A 40 24.25 4.18 -16.78
N ALA A 41 23.99 3.03 -16.17
CA ALA A 41 22.63 2.58 -15.84
C ALA A 41 21.92 3.58 -14.92
N CYS A 42 22.55 4.04 -13.85
CA CYS A 42 21.99 5.04 -12.92
C CYS A 42 21.70 6.38 -13.62
N GLU A 43 22.57 6.83 -14.51
CA GLU A 43 22.35 8.07 -15.26
C GLU A 43 21.20 7.91 -16.28
N ASN A 44 21.07 6.75 -16.92
CA ASN A 44 19.94 6.43 -17.80
C ASN A 44 18.61 6.45 -17.01
N VAL A 45 18.58 5.80 -15.85
CA VAL A 45 17.42 5.80 -14.95
C VAL A 45 17.02 7.21 -14.55
N TYR A 46 17.98 8.02 -14.09
CA TYR A 46 17.74 9.42 -13.74
C TYR A 46 17.17 10.23 -14.91
N LYS A 47 17.79 10.15 -16.08
CA LYS A 47 17.35 10.88 -17.28
C LYS A 47 15.95 10.46 -17.73
N LYS A 48 15.67 9.16 -17.73
CA LYS A 48 14.35 8.67 -18.16
C LYS A 48 13.25 9.13 -17.21
N ILE A 49 13.45 9.01 -15.91
CA ILE A 49 12.47 9.44 -14.90
C ILE A 49 12.22 10.95 -15.02
N THR A 50 13.27 11.76 -15.04
CA THR A 50 13.14 13.21 -15.11
C THR A 50 12.48 13.68 -16.42
N ALA A 51 12.78 13.02 -17.55
CA ALA A 51 12.15 13.35 -18.83
C ALA A 51 10.66 12.98 -18.88
N LYS A 52 10.30 11.76 -18.41
CA LYS A 52 8.90 11.28 -18.45
C LYS A 52 8.01 12.00 -17.45
N ALA A 53 8.50 12.24 -16.23
CA ALA A 53 7.72 12.83 -15.14
C ALA A 53 7.84 14.36 -15.02
N ALA A 54 8.55 15.03 -15.95
CA ALA A 54 8.82 16.46 -15.90
C ALA A 54 7.61 17.35 -15.59
N ARG A 55 6.43 16.95 -16.06
CA ARG A 55 5.19 17.73 -15.93
C ARG A 55 4.17 17.11 -14.99
N LEU A 56 4.50 16.00 -14.32
CA LEU A 56 3.54 15.25 -13.50
C LEU A 56 2.95 16.10 -12.36
N VAL A 57 3.81 16.78 -11.61
CA VAL A 57 3.40 17.63 -10.48
C VAL A 57 2.59 18.82 -10.97
N GLU A 58 3.08 19.56 -11.97
CA GLU A 58 2.39 20.70 -12.57
C GLU A 58 0.98 20.33 -13.03
N VAL A 59 0.84 19.22 -13.77
CA VAL A 59 -0.46 18.76 -14.28
C VAL A 59 -1.39 18.34 -13.14
N GLY A 60 -0.86 17.67 -12.10
CA GLY A 60 -1.62 17.34 -10.90
C GLY A 60 -2.19 18.57 -10.21
N GLU A 61 -1.37 19.60 -9.98
CA GLU A 61 -1.79 20.87 -9.35
C GLU A 61 -2.80 21.65 -10.21
N GLN A 62 -2.64 21.65 -11.53
CA GLN A 62 -3.61 22.25 -12.44
C GLN A 62 -4.97 21.57 -12.36
N ILE A 63 -5.01 20.23 -12.33
CA ILE A 63 -6.26 19.46 -12.22
C ILE A 63 -6.92 19.73 -10.86
N GLU A 64 -6.16 19.72 -9.78
CA GLU A 64 -6.65 20.05 -8.45
C GLU A 64 -7.30 21.43 -8.40
N LYS A 65 -6.63 22.44 -8.94
CA LYS A 65 -7.15 23.81 -9.01
C LYS A 65 -8.42 23.95 -9.86
N GLU A 66 -8.48 23.25 -11.00
CA GLU A 66 -9.61 23.34 -11.94
C GLU A 66 -10.85 22.60 -11.42
N LEU A 67 -10.66 21.43 -10.80
CA LEU A 67 -11.78 20.61 -10.33
C LEU A 67 -12.17 20.90 -8.87
N GLY A 68 -11.31 21.59 -8.11
CA GLY A 68 -11.51 21.81 -6.69
C GLY A 68 -11.40 20.52 -5.85
N ILE A 69 -10.80 19.46 -6.40
CA ILE A 69 -10.65 18.16 -5.74
C ILE A 69 -9.19 18.02 -5.29
N PRO A 70 -8.89 17.81 -3.99
CA PRO A 70 -7.52 17.65 -3.52
C PRO A 70 -6.83 16.46 -4.18
N ILE A 71 -5.59 16.65 -4.64
CA ILE A 71 -4.70 15.58 -5.13
C ILE A 71 -3.51 15.52 -4.18
N ILE A 72 -3.60 14.62 -3.21
CA ILE A 72 -2.71 14.60 -2.04
C ILE A 72 -1.28 14.27 -2.43
N ASN A 73 -1.08 13.23 -3.25
CA ASN A 73 0.24 12.78 -3.66
C ASN A 73 0.40 12.75 -5.18
N LYS A 74 1.60 13.08 -5.65
CA LYS A 74 2.08 12.80 -6.99
C LYS A 74 3.26 11.85 -6.83
N ARG A 75 3.19 10.65 -7.41
CA ARG A 75 4.14 9.55 -7.19
C ARG A 75 4.67 8.98 -8.49
N ILE A 76 5.76 8.26 -8.40
CA ILE A 76 6.33 7.46 -9.49
C ILE A 76 6.48 6.02 -9.02
N SER A 77 6.19 5.06 -9.89
CA SER A 77 6.57 3.67 -9.72
C SER A 77 7.41 3.23 -10.91
N VAL A 78 8.49 2.49 -10.66
CA VAL A 78 9.39 2.06 -11.74
C VAL A 78 9.51 0.54 -11.80
N THR A 79 10.06 0.01 -12.88
CA THR A 79 10.43 -1.39 -13.01
C THR A 79 11.24 -1.84 -11.79
N PRO A 80 11.00 -3.05 -11.24
CA PRO A 80 11.77 -3.57 -10.12
C PRO A 80 13.27 -3.46 -10.34
N ILE A 81 13.96 -2.71 -9.48
CA ILE A 81 15.39 -2.42 -9.63
C ILE A 81 16.25 -3.69 -9.57
N ALA A 82 15.80 -4.76 -8.91
CA ALA A 82 16.51 -6.04 -8.96
C ALA A 82 16.70 -6.56 -10.40
N ILE A 83 15.76 -6.27 -11.31
CA ILE A 83 15.86 -6.64 -12.74
C ILE A 83 16.85 -5.72 -13.44
N VAL A 84 16.76 -4.41 -13.20
CA VAL A 84 17.58 -3.38 -13.85
C VAL A 84 19.05 -3.50 -13.43
N SER A 85 19.30 -3.72 -12.14
CA SER A 85 20.64 -3.81 -11.56
C SER A 85 21.34 -5.16 -11.75
N ALA A 86 20.62 -6.19 -12.21
CA ALA A 86 21.15 -7.55 -12.32
C ALA A 86 22.41 -7.65 -13.22
N ALA A 87 22.52 -6.78 -14.21
CA ALA A 87 23.67 -6.72 -15.12
C ALA A 87 24.94 -6.14 -14.47
N CYS A 88 24.81 -5.30 -13.42
CA CYS A 88 25.92 -4.53 -12.86
C CYS A 88 26.81 -5.34 -11.91
N LYS A 89 26.32 -6.45 -11.35
CA LYS A 89 27.05 -7.34 -10.39
C LYS A 89 27.68 -6.60 -9.20
N CYS A 90 27.05 -5.57 -8.70
CA CYS A 90 27.50 -4.75 -7.57
C CYS A 90 26.30 -4.28 -6.72
N SER A 91 26.58 -3.61 -5.60
CA SER A 91 25.50 -3.07 -4.74
C SER A 91 24.58 -2.15 -5.53
N PRO A 92 23.24 -2.33 -5.48
CA PRO A 92 22.28 -1.49 -6.18
C PRO A 92 21.95 -0.15 -5.47
N VAL A 93 22.57 0.18 -4.33
CA VAL A 93 22.34 1.46 -3.60
C VAL A 93 22.47 2.70 -4.49
N PRO A 94 23.42 2.80 -5.44
CA PRO A 94 23.48 3.92 -6.37
C PRO A 94 22.20 4.15 -7.19
N PHE A 95 21.44 3.10 -7.52
CA PHE A 95 20.12 3.25 -8.15
C PHE A 95 19.12 3.93 -7.23
N ALA A 96 19.10 3.60 -5.93
CA ALA A 96 18.25 4.29 -4.97
C ALA A 96 18.58 5.79 -4.92
N HIS A 97 19.85 6.16 -4.90
CA HIS A 97 20.28 7.56 -4.94
C HIS A 97 19.88 8.26 -6.25
N ALA A 98 20.00 7.58 -7.41
CA ALA A 98 19.56 8.12 -8.69
C ALA A 98 18.04 8.36 -8.74
N MET A 99 17.25 7.41 -8.19
CA MET A 99 15.81 7.52 -8.05
C MET A 99 15.41 8.67 -7.11
N ASP A 100 16.06 8.80 -5.95
CA ASP A 100 15.79 9.87 -4.97
C ASP A 100 16.09 11.26 -5.55
N ARG A 101 17.23 11.39 -6.24
CA ARG A 101 17.60 12.63 -6.95
C ARG A 101 16.55 12.98 -8.00
N ALA A 102 16.15 12.01 -8.86
CA ALA A 102 15.13 12.23 -9.87
C ALA A 102 13.79 12.63 -9.25
N ALA A 103 13.36 11.96 -8.18
CA ALA A 103 12.13 12.26 -7.47
C ALA A 103 12.13 13.68 -6.86
N LYS A 104 13.27 14.12 -6.33
CA LYS A 104 13.46 15.50 -5.82
C LYS A 104 13.37 16.52 -6.95
N ASP A 105 14.04 16.29 -8.05
CA ASP A 105 14.10 17.23 -9.17
C ASP A 105 12.75 17.42 -9.87
N VAL A 106 11.95 16.34 -10.00
CA VAL A 106 10.58 16.43 -10.55
C VAL A 106 9.53 16.83 -9.51
N GLY A 107 9.88 16.86 -8.22
CA GLY A 107 9.03 17.34 -7.14
C GLY A 107 7.97 16.32 -6.64
N VAL A 108 8.06 15.03 -7.00
CA VAL A 108 7.09 14.02 -6.54
C VAL A 108 7.31 13.66 -5.06
N ASN A 109 6.25 13.23 -4.40
CA ASN A 109 6.29 12.92 -2.97
C ASN A 109 7.10 11.65 -2.69
N LEU A 110 6.86 10.58 -3.46
CA LEU A 110 7.49 9.27 -3.28
C LEU A 110 7.79 8.62 -4.63
N ILE A 111 8.78 7.73 -4.64
CA ILE A 111 9.12 6.87 -5.76
C ILE A 111 9.31 5.42 -5.30
N GLY A 112 8.50 4.51 -5.84
CA GLY A 112 8.58 3.08 -5.61
C GLY A 112 9.31 2.36 -6.73
N GLY A 113 9.64 1.07 -6.49
CA GLY A 113 10.32 0.20 -7.46
C GLY A 113 11.73 -0.22 -7.04
N TYR A 114 12.22 0.20 -5.87
CA TYR A 114 13.40 -0.45 -5.28
C TYR A 114 13.01 -1.83 -4.75
N THR A 115 12.72 -2.74 -5.68
CA THR A 115 11.90 -3.95 -5.47
C THR A 115 12.58 -5.18 -6.01
N ALA A 116 12.38 -6.34 -5.32
CA ALA A 116 12.72 -7.67 -5.77
C ALA A 116 11.48 -8.58 -5.80
N LEU A 117 11.41 -9.48 -6.79
CA LEU A 117 10.31 -10.42 -6.99
C LEU A 117 10.83 -11.86 -6.84
N VAL A 118 10.70 -12.44 -5.65
CA VAL A 118 11.38 -13.69 -5.26
C VAL A 118 10.42 -14.85 -4.88
N PRO A 119 9.20 -14.93 -5.41
CA PRO A 119 8.27 -15.99 -5.02
C PRO A 119 8.71 -17.39 -5.47
N LYS A 120 9.63 -17.48 -6.45
CA LYS A 120 10.17 -18.73 -6.99
C LYS A 120 11.57 -19.08 -6.47
N GLY A 121 12.17 -18.23 -5.67
CA GLY A 121 13.57 -18.27 -5.27
C GLY A 121 14.30 -17.00 -5.68
N PHE A 122 15.60 -16.96 -5.47
CA PHE A 122 16.43 -15.77 -5.68
C PHE A 122 17.31 -15.89 -6.93
N SER A 123 17.44 -14.82 -7.66
CA SER A 123 18.61 -14.55 -8.49
C SER A 123 19.72 -13.88 -7.65
N ALA A 124 20.94 -13.81 -8.19
CA ALA A 124 22.03 -13.09 -7.53
C ALA A 124 21.70 -11.60 -7.33
N GLY A 125 21.04 -10.98 -8.31
CA GLY A 125 20.60 -9.57 -8.23
C GLY A 125 19.56 -9.33 -7.16
N ASP A 126 18.63 -10.27 -6.95
CA ASP A 126 17.62 -10.18 -5.89
C ASP A 126 18.24 -10.17 -4.50
N ILE A 127 19.22 -11.05 -4.26
CA ILE A 127 19.90 -11.15 -2.97
C ILE A 127 20.65 -9.84 -2.67
N GLU A 128 21.37 -9.30 -3.64
CA GLU A 128 22.10 -8.05 -3.47
C GLU A 128 21.17 -6.86 -3.23
N LEU A 129 20.05 -6.80 -3.95
CA LEU A 129 19.04 -5.75 -3.72
C LEU A 129 18.45 -5.86 -2.32
N ILE A 130 17.96 -7.03 -1.91
CA ILE A 130 17.32 -7.21 -0.60
C ILE A 130 18.26 -6.84 0.53
N LYS A 131 19.55 -7.25 0.47
CA LYS A 131 20.56 -6.88 1.47
C LYS A 131 20.83 -5.37 1.52
N SER A 132 20.66 -4.68 0.42
CA SER A 132 20.92 -3.25 0.32
C SER A 132 19.76 -2.35 0.76
N ILE A 133 18.55 -2.92 0.95
CA ILE A 133 17.35 -2.16 1.32
C ILE A 133 17.56 -1.29 2.58
N PRO A 134 18.14 -1.79 3.69
CA PRO A 134 18.31 -0.96 4.89
C PRO A 134 19.19 0.27 4.64
N GLU A 135 20.28 0.13 3.89
CA GLU A 135 21.14 1.26 3.52
C GLU A 135 20.42 2.22 2.57
N ALA A 136 19.77 1.70 1.53
CA ALA A 136 19.04 2.50 0.56
C ALA A 136 17.96 3.36 1.23
N LEU A 137 17.14 2.77 2.11
CA LEU A 137 16.06 3.48 2.79
C LEU A 137 16.53 4.43 3.89
N ALA A 138 17.69 4.18 4.51
CA ALA A 138 18.28 5.08 5.48
C ALA A 138 18.97 6.30 4.84
N THR A 139 19.46 6.16 3.60
CA THR A 139 20.23 7.20 2.91
C THR A 139 19.44 7.97 1.85
N THR A 140 18.16 7.62 1.64
CA THR A 140 17.25 8.29 0.71
C THR A 140 16.00 8.79 1.42
N GLU A 141 15.41 9.85 0.89
CA GLU A 141 14.25 10.51 1.47
C GLU A 141 12.94 9.97 0.86
N ARG A 142 12.85 9.87 -0.46
CA ARG A 142 11.62 9.60 -1.21
C ARG A 142 11.51 8.18 -1.76
N VAL A 143 12.57 7.39 -1.68
CA VAL A 143 12.58 6.02 -2.18
C VAL A 143 11.84 5.09 -1.24
N CYS A 144 10.94 4.28 -1.83
CA CYS A 144 10.23 3.21 -1.15
C CYS A 144 10.59 1.86 -1.78
N SER A 145 10.53 0.82 -0.96
CA SER A 145 10.95 -0.53 -1.34
C SER A 145 9.87 -1.56 -1.09
N SER A 146 9.93 -2.65 -1.86
CA SER A 146 9.12 -3.83 -1.58
C SER A 146 9.80 -5.12 -2.01
N VAL A 147 9.36 -6.22 -1.41
CA VAL A 147 9.78 -7.57 -1.82
C VAL A 147 8.55 -8.47 -1.91
N ASN A 148 8.29 -9.05 -3.08
CA ASN A 148 7.23 -10.04 -3.26
C ASN A 148 7.79 -11.44 -3.01
N ILE A 149 7.39 -12.07 -1.88
CA ILE A 149 7.98 -13.32 -1.40
C ILE A 149 7.13 -14.56 -1.70
N GLY A 150 5.93 -14.38 -2.19
CA GLY A 150 5.01 -15.49 -2.41
C GLY A 150 3.94 -15.18 -3.45
N SER A 151 3.31 -16.24 -3.91
CA SER A 151 2.10 -16.13 -4.74
C SER A 151 1.25 -17.39 -4.63
N THR A 152 -0.03 -17.27 -4.95
CA THR A 152 -0.95 -18.40 -5.07
C THR A 152 -0.47 -19.47 -6.06
N LYS A 153 0.31 -19.06 -7.08
CA LYS A 153 0.82 -19.98 -8.11
C LYS A 153 2.12 -20.68 -7.72
N THR A 154 2.97 -20.03 -6.94
CA THR A 154 4.32 -20.53 -6.63
C THR A 154 4.47 -21.01 -5.20
N GLY A 155 3.57 -20.63 -4.30
CA GLY A 155 3.72 -20.83 -2.87
C GLY A 155 4.49 -19.68 -2.21
N ILE A 156 5.07 -19.93 -1.05
CA ILE A 156 5.78 -18.91 -0.24
C ILE A 156 7.25 -19.30 -0.12
N ASN A 157 8.14 -18.39 -0.46
CA ASN A 157 9.57 -18.52 -0.26
C ASN A 157 9.92 -18.22 1.21
N LEU A 158 10.05 -19.26 2.04
CA LEU A 158 10.31 -19.11 3.47
C LEU A 158 11.72 -18.58 3.76
N ASP A 159 12.70 -18.83 2.87
CA ASP A 159 14.02 -18.22 2.96
C ASP A 159 13.95 -16.71 2.76
N ALA A 160 13.07 -16.25 1.86
CA ALA A 160 12.81 -14.82 1.70
C ALA A 160 12.10 -14.23 2.93
N CYS A 161 11.11 -14.92 3.52
CA CYS A 161 10.49 -14.48 4.77
C CYS A 161 11.53 -14.28 5.86
N LYS A 162 12.44 -15.26 6.04
CA LYS A 162 13.53 -15.20 7.01
C LYS A 162 14.45 -14.00 6.76
N MET A 163 14.82 -13.78 5.51
CA MET A 163 15.69 -12.66 5.13
C MET A 163 14.99 -11.32 5.41
N MET A 164 13.70 -11.20 5.07
CA MET A 164 12.93 -9.97 5.24
C MET A 164 12.71 -9.59 6.69
N GLY A 165 12.54 -10.54 7.61
CA GLY A 165 12.46 -10.21 9.05
C GLY A 165 13.71 -9.49 9.57
N GLY A 166 14.89 -9.91 9.12
CA GLY A 166 16.16 -9.22 9.41
C GLY A 166 16.23 -7.84 8.77
N VAL A 167 15.85 -7.73 7.50
CA VAL A 167 15.84 -6.46 6.74
C VAL A 167 14.89 -5.43 7.36
N VAL A 168 13.67 -5.82 7.72
CA VAL A 168 12.70 -4.92 8.40
C VAL A 168 13.28 -4.39 9.70
N ARG A 169 13.87 -5.27 10.52
CA ARG A 169 14.48 -4.87 11.78
C ARG A 169 15.65 -3.91 11.55
N GLU A 170 16.55 -4.21 10.62
CA GLU A 170 17.69 -3.36 10.29
C GLU A 170 17.25 -1.99 9.73
N CYS A 171 16.19 -1.94 8.92
CA CYS A 171 15.60 -0.66 8.46
C CYS A 171 15.15 0.21 9.65
N ALA A 172 14.50 -0.38 10.65
CA ALA A 172 14.08 0.32 11.85
C ALA A 172 15.29 0.81 12.67
N GLU A 173 16.28 -0.08 12.90
CA GLU A 173 17.50 0.23 13.66
C GLU A 173 18.32 1.37 13.03
N ARG A 174 18.44 1.39 11.70
CA ARG A 174 19.18 2.45 10.98
C ARG A 174 18.47 3.80 10.95
N THR A 175 17.19 3.85 11.30
CA THR A 175 16.36 5.06 11.20
C THR A 175 15.66 5.43 12.50
N VAL A 176 16.25 5.08 13.64
CA VAL A 176 15.70 5.39 14.98
C VAL A 176 15.47 6.89 15.15
N ASP A 177 16.39 7.73 14.66
CA ASP A 177 16.29 9.20 14.77
C ASP A 177 15.09 9.79 13.99
N SER A 178 14.54 9.05 13.05
CA SER A 178 13.31 9.38 12.32
C SER A 178 12.14 8.46 12.69
N ALA A 179 12.05 8.06 13.94
CA ALA A 179 10.99 7.18 14.47
C ALA A 179 10.87 5.85 13.69
N CYS A 180 12.00 5.24 13.34
CA CYS A 180 12.08 3.97 12.60
C CYS A 180 11.42 4.03 11.20
N PHE A 181 11.36 5.20 10.58
CA PHE A 181 10.63 5.45 9.33
C PHE A 181 11.14 4.63 8.13
N GLY A 182 12.39 4.16 8.16
CA GLY A 182 12.89 3.23 7.14
C GLY A 182 12.05 1.97 7.01
N ALA A 183 11.55 1.42 8.12
CA ALA A 183 10.64 0.27 8.09
C ALA A 183 9.25 0.63 7.54
N ALA A 184 8.77 1.86 7.73
CA ALA A 184 7.51 2.34 7.16
C ALA A 184 7.56 2.49 5.63
N LYS A 185 8.75 2.67 5.04
CA LYS A 185 8.97 2.74 3.58
C LYS A 185 9.18 1.36 2.93
N LEU A 186 9.08 0.26 3.68
CA LEU A 186 9.31 -1.11 3.21
C LEU A 186 8.04 -1.94 3.32
N VAL A 187 7.65 -2.59 2.23
CA VAL A 187 6.48 -3.48 2.19
C VAL A 187 6.89 -4.88 1.72
N VAL A 188 6.45 -5.91 2.43
CA VAL A 188 6.63 -7.31 2.00
C VAL A 188 5.31 -7.84 1.47
N PHE A 189 5.29 -8.28 0.20
CA PHE A 189 4.08 -8.73 -0.48
C PHE A 189 4.00 -10.23 -0.68
N CYS A 190 2.78 -10.73 -0.73
CA CYS A 190 2.38 -11.96 -1.43
C CYS A 190 1.32 -11.59 -2.46
N ASN A 191 1.40 -12.16 -3.68
CA ASN A 191 0.54 -11.80 -4.81
C ASN A 191 0.56 -10.29 -5.13
N ALA A 192 1.73 -9.67 -5.15
CA ALA A 192 1.84 -8.25 -5.49
C ALA A 192 1.23 -7.94 -6.86
N VAL A 193 0.45 -6.85 -6.94
CA VAL A 193 -0.08 -6.34 -8.20
C VAL A 193 0.92 -5.38 -8.85
N GLU A 194 0.96 -5.38 -10.19
CA GLU A 194 1.97 -4.68 -10.99
C GLU A 194 1.57 -3.24 -11.35
N ASP A 195 0.31 -2.88 -11.14
CA ASP A 195 -0.31 -1.60 -11.50
C ASP A 195 -0.70 -0.73 -10.29
N ASN A 196 -0.26 -1.10 -9.09
CA ASN A 196 -0.62 -0.44 -7.83
C ASN A 196 -0.13 1.01 -7.78
N PRO A 197 -1.03 2.02 -7.67
CA PRO A 197 -0.64 3.42 -7.51
C PRO A 197 -0.48 3.87 -6.06
N PHE A 198 -0.90 3.04 -5.10
CA PHE A 198 -1.28 3.49 -3.76
C PHE A 198 -0.22 3.22 -2.69
N MET A 199 0.30 1.99 -2.62
CA MET A 199 1.24 1.60 -1.58
C MET A 199 2.62 2.23 -1.80
N GLU A 200 3.32 2.50 -0.72
CA GLU A 200 4.69 3.00 -0.75
C GLU A 200 5.64 2.06 -1.49
N GLY A 201 5.44 0.77 -1.37
CA GLY A 201 6.20 -0.27 -2.08
C GLY A 201 5.70 -0.61 -3.49
N ALA A 202 4.90 0.24 -4.12
CA ALA A 202 4.43 0.05 -5.49
C ALA A 202 5.60 -0.03 -6.48
N PHE A 203 5.42 -0.82 -7.53
CA PHE A 203 6.36 -0.92 -8.65
C PHE A 203 5.60 -1.00 -9.97
N HIS A 204 6.29 -0.75 -11.06
CA HIS A 204 5.75 -0.84 -12.42
C HIS A 204 6.13 -2.19 -13.01
N GLY A 205 5.14 -3.04 -13.32
CA GLY A 205 5.37 -4.38 -13.83
C GLY A 205 6.03 -4.42 -15.20
N VAL A 206 6.73 -5.51 -15.47
CA VAL A 206 7.40 -5.70 -16.77
C VAL A 206 6.43 -5.94 -17.92
N GLY A 207 5.18 -6.33 -17.60
CA GLY A 207 4.10 -6.51 -18.58
C GLY A 207 3.33 -5.23 -18.90
N GLU A 208 3.59 -4.15 -18.16
CA GLU A 208 2.91 -2.86 -18.32
C GLU A 208 3.51 -2.02 -19.46
N PRO A 209 2.78 -1.01 -20.01
CA PRO A 209 3.30 -0.09 -21.03
C PRO A 209 4.58 0.63 -20.59
N ASP A 210 5.36 1.17 -21.53
CA ASP A 210 6.59 1.94 -21.23
C ASP A 210 6.35 3.08 -20.22
N CYS A 211 5.18 3.72 -20.29
CA CYS A 211 4.77 4.72 -19.34
C CYS A 211 3.24 4.76 -19.25
N MET A 212 2.69 4.92 -18.05
CA MET A 212 1.24 5.03 -17.85
C MET A 212 0.90 5.86 -16.60
N ILE A 213 -0.35 6.34 -16.53
CA ILE A 213 -0.90 7.03 -15.35
C ILE A 213 -1.93 6.13 -14.66
N ASN A 214 -1.72 5.89 -13.39
CA ASN A 214 -2.67 5.24 -12.48
C ASN A 214 -3.15 6.25 -11.43
N VAL A 215 -4.40 6.13 -11.02
CA VAL A 215 -5.01 7.05 -10.04
C VAL A 215 -5.54 6.26 -8.86
N GLY A 216 -5.13 6.66 -7.66
CA GLY A 216 -5.70 6.18 -6.42
C GLY A 216 -6.71 7.19 -5.87
N VAL A 217 -7.94 6.74 -5.62
CA VAL A 217 -9.01 7.57 -5.05
C VAL A 217 -9.47 6.99 -3.73
N SER A 218 -9.75 7.86 -2.76
CA SER A 218 -10.15 7.47 -1.42
C SER A 218 -11.36 8.30 -0.94
N GLY A 219 -11.98 7.88 0.14
CA GLY A 219 -13.12 8.58 0.73
C GLY A 219 -13.83 7.76 1.80
N PRO A 220 -13.14 7.26 2.86
CA PRO A 220 -13.81 6.64 4.01
C PRO A 220 -14.86 7.56 4.63
N GLY A 221 -14.56 8.84 4.74
CA GLY A 221 -15.48 9.85 5.25
C GLY A 221 -16.78 9.94 4.47
N VAL A 222 -16.69 9.86 3.13
CA VAL A 222 -17.88 9.89 2.24
C VAL A 222 -18.77 8.66 2.48
N VAL A 223 -18.17 7.48 2.59
CA VAL A 223 -18.91 6.24 2.87
C VAL A 223 -19.58 6.33 4.24
N ARG A 224 -18.85 6.78 5.26
CA ARG A 224 -19.37 6.96 6.62
C ARG A 224 -20.55 7.95 6.64
N ALA A 225 -20.41 9.11 6.01
CA ALA A 225 -21.45 10.13 5.96
C ALA A 225 -22.73 9.63 5.25
N ALA A 226 -22.55 8.79 4.21
CA ALA A 226 -23.68 8.16 3.55
C ALA A 226 -24.43 7.16 4.44
N LEU A 227 -23.71 6.31 5.19
CA LEU A 227 -24.30 5.33 6.10
C LEU A 227 -25.08 5.97 7.24
N ARG A 228 -24.61 7.07 7.78
CA ARG A 228 -25.30 7.84 8.84
C ARG A 228 -26.72 8.30 8.50
N LYS A 229 -27.05 8.34 7.20
CA LYS A 229 -28.42 8.65 6.73
C LYS A 229 -29.38 7.47 6.89
N TYR A 230 -28.88 6.29 7.22
CA TYR A 230 -29.64 5.02 7.28
C TYR A 230 -29.36 4.23 8.57
N PRO A 231 -29.56 4.82 9.76
CA PRO A 231 -29.15 4.18 11.03
C PRO A 231 -29.89 2.87 11.32
N ASP A 232 -31.13 2.72 10.82
CA ASP A 232 -31.99 1.54 11.05
C ASP A 232 -32.08 0.63 9.82
N ALA A 233 -31.19 0.81 8.82
CA ALA A 233 -31.21 0.00 7.61
C ALA A 233 -30.68 -1.41 7.86
N ASP A 234 -31.25 -2.40 7.16
CA ASP A 234 -30.70 -3.73 7.15
C ASP A 234 -29.36 -3.80 6.35
N ILE A 235 -28.67 -4.91 6.51
CA ILE A 235 -27.36 -5.13 5.86
C ILE A 235 -27.44 -5.08 4.33
N THR A 236 -28.57 -5.45 3.73
CA THR A 236 -28.77 -5.38 2.28
C THR A 236 -28.77 -3.92 1.81
N LYS A 237 -29.55 -3.07 2.50
CA LYS A 237 -29.60 -1.64 2.20
C LYS A 237 -28.25 -0.95 2.44
N ILE A 238 -27.54 -1.30 3.54
CA ILE A 238 -26.18 -0.82 3.81
C ILE A 238 -25.23 -1.16 2.66
N SER A 239 -25.25 -2.42 2.17
CA SER A 239 -24.45 -2.84 1.01
C SER A 239 -24.77 -2.01 -0.23
N ASP A 240 -26.03 -1.71 -0.50
CA ASP A 240 -26.45 -0.93 -1.66
C ASP A 240 -25.99 0.54 -1.56
N VAL A 241 -26.06 1.13 -0.38
CA VAL A 241 -25.57 2.49 -0.13
C VAL A 241 -24.05 2.56 -0.37
N ILE A 242 -23.27 1.59 0.16
CA ILE A 242 -21.82 1.54 -0.06
C ILE A 242 -21.49 1.42 -1.55
N LYS A 243 -22.19 0.54 -2.30
CA LYS A 243 -21.99 0.38 -3.76
C LYS A 243 -22.27 1.69 -4.52
N GLU A 244 -23.36 2.37 -4.18
CA GLU A 244 -23.74 3.65 -4.83
C GLU A 244 -22.69 4.72 -4.60
N ILE A 245 -22.21 4.90 -3.37
CA ILE A 245 -21.17 5.88 -3.05
C ILE A 245 -19.84 5.52 -3.70
N SER A 246 -19.45 4.26 -3.65
CA SER A 246 -18.22 3.76 -4.29
C SER A 246 -18.24 3.99 -5.81
N TYR A 247 -19.39 3.82 -6.45
CA TYR A 247 -19.59 4.20 -7.85
C TYR A 247 -19.28 5.69 -8.10
N LYS A 248 -19.83 6.59 -7.27
CA LYS A 248 -19.62 8.03 -7.41
C LYS A 248 -18.16 8.42 -7.22
N ILE A 249 -17.52 7.91 -6.16
CA ILE A 249 -16.08 8.14 -5.88
C ILE A 249 -15.22 7.67 -7.06
N THR A 250 -15.46 6.49 -7.59
CA THR A 250 -14.70 5.93 -8.72
C THR A 250 -14.81 6.78 -9.98
N ARG A 251 -16.00 7.35 -10.25
CA ARG A 251 -16.22 8.25 -11.41
C ARG A 251 -15.35 9.49 -11.32
N VAL A 252 -15.12 10.01 -10.12
CA VAL A 252 -14.21 11.15 -9.89
C VAL A 252 -12.77 10.73 -10.22
N GLY A 253 -12.32 9.59 -9.75
CA GLY A 253 -10.98 9.05 -10.08
C GLY A 253 -10.77 8.85 -11.58
N GLN A 254 -11.77 8.30 -12.28
CA GLN A 254 -11.73 8.13 -13.73
C GLN A 254 -11.64 9.49 -14.47
N LEU A 255 -12.36 10.50 -14.03
CA LEU A 255 -12.31 11.85 -14.61
C LEU A 255 -10.89 12.42 -14.50
N VAL A 256 -10.33 12.40 -13.30
CA VAL A 256 -8.97 12.90 -13.03
C VAL A 256 -7.94 12.14 -13.86
N GLY A 257 -7.98 10.79 -13.87
CA GLY A 257 -7.05 9.96 -14.65
C GLY A 257 -7.14 10.22 -16.15
N THR A 258 -8.33 10.43 -16.68
CA THR A 258 -8.55 10.76 -18.10
C THR A 258 -7.94 12.13 -18.46
N ILE A 259 -8.13 13.13 -17.63
CA ILE A 259 -7.56 14.48 -17.82
C ILE A 259 -6.03 14.42 -17.73
N ALA A 260 -5.48 13.76 -16.70
CA ALA A 260 -4.04 13.62 -16.49
C ALA A 260 -3.37 12.92 -17.68
N SER A 261 -3.92 11.78 -18.11
CA SER A 261 -3.45 11.03 -19.28
C SER A 261 -3.38 11.91 -20.54
N LYS A 262 -4.44 12.64 -20.83
CA LYS A 262 -4.51 13.54 -22.00
C LYS A 262 -3.48 14.66 -21.94
N ARG A 263 -3.29 15.30 -20.77
CA ARG A 263 -2.34 16.43 -20.62
C ARG A 263 -0.89 15.99 -20.63
N LEU A 264 -0.61 14.82 -20.07
CA LEU A 264 0.74 14.23 -20.04
C LEU A 264 1.11 13.49 -21.34
N GLY A 265 0.14 13.16 -22.18
CA GLY A 265 0.36 12.38 -23.40
C GLY A 265 0.75 10.92 -23.12
N VAL A 266 0.33 10.36 -21.99
CA VAL A 266 0.61 8.98 -21.56
C VAL A 266 -0.68 8.18 -21.41
N PRO A 267 -0.70 6.87 -21.69
CA PRO A 267 -1.89 6.04 -21.51
C PRO A 267 -2.45 6.13 -20.09
N PHE A 268 -3.78 6.13 -20.00
CA PHE A 268 -4.47 5.93 -18.72
C PHE A 268 -4.53 4.43 -18.41
N GLY A 269 -3.97 4.03 -17.28
CA GLY A 269 -3.97 2.68 -16.77
C GLY A 269 -5.25 2.37 -15.99
N ILE A 270 -5.19 2.48 -14.66
CA ILE A 270 -6.30 2.06 -13.78
C ILE A 270 -6.72 3.17 -12.81
N VAL A 271 -7.92 2.98 -12.27
CA VAL A 271 -8.37 3.60 -11.02
C VAL A 271 -8.30 2.55 -9.92
N ASP A 272 -7.60 2.86 -8.86
CA ASP A 272 -7.62 2.12 -7.62
C ASP A 272 -8.59 2.82 -6.66
N LEU A 273 -9.72 2.19 -6.39
CA LEU A 273 -10.65 2.64 -5.37
C LEU A 273 -10.31 1.95 -4.06
N SER A 274 -9.42 2.55 -3.29
CA SER A 274 -9.07 2.07 -1.97
C SER A 274 -9.55 3.04 -0.91
N LEU A 275 -10.41 2.55 -0.01
CA LEU A 275 -10.77 3.30 1.19
C LEU A 275 -9.56 3.31 2.12
N ALA A 276 -8.62 4.22 1.86
CA ALA A 276 -7.42 4.43 2.64
C ALA A 276 -7.67 5.60 3.59
N PRO A 277 -7.75 5.35 4.89
CA PRO A 277 -8.03 6.38 5.88
C PRO A 277 -6.88 7.38 6.01
N THR A 278 -7.17 8.46 6.74
CA THR A 278 -6.17 9.38 7.28
C THR A 278 -6.40 9.54 8.77
N PRO A 279 -5.42 10.06 9.53
CA PRO A 279 -5.62 10.37 10.95
C PRO A 279 -6.64 11.50 11.20
N ALA A 280 -7.14 12.14 10.15
CA ALA A 280 -8.12 13.20 10.24
C ALA A 280 -9.47 12.70 10.81
N VAL A 281 -10.09 13.54 11.61
CA VAL A 281 -11.41 13.25 12.19
C VAL A 281 -12.44 13.06 11.07
N GLY A 282 -13.08 11.90 11.06
CA GLY A 282 -14.13 11.58 10.09
C GLY A 282 -13.68 10.65 8.97
N ASP A 283 -12.39 10.54 8.69
CA ASP A 283 -11.83 9.74 7.60
C ASP A 283 -11.22 8.42 8.13
N SER A 284 -12.08 7.48 8.54
CA SER A 284 -11.70 6.23 9.22
C SER A 284 -12.51 5.04 8.72
N VAL A 285 -11.82 3.98 8.34
CA VAL A 285 -12.45 2.70 7.99
C VAL A 285 -13.00 2.00 9.22
N ALA A 286 -12.31 2.08 10.37
CA ALA A 286 -12.83 1.54 11.63
C ALA A 286 -14.18 2.18 11.98
N HIS A 287 -14.31 3.49 11.84
CA HIS A 287 -15.58 4.17 12.08
C HIS A 287 -16.68 3.80 11.07
N ILE A 288 -16.35 3.41 9.83
CA ILE A 288 -17.35 2.84 8.91
C ILE A 288 -17.88 1.52 9.48
N LEU A 289 -17.02 0.66 9.98
CA LEU A 289 -17.41 -0.62 10.59
C LEU A 289 -18.29 -0.42 11.84
N GLU A 290 -18.02 0.61 12.62
CA GLU A 290 -18.84 1.03 13.76
C GLU A 290 -20.21 1.56 13.31
N GLU A 291 -20.29 2.37 12.25
CA GLU A 291 -21.57 2.81 11.66
C GLU A 291 -22.39 1.63 11.07
N ILE A 292 -21.75 0.53 10.67
CA ILE A 292 -22.44 -0.71 10.26
C ILE A 292 -23.10 -1.42 11.46
N GLY A 293 -22.72 -1.07 12.69
CA GLY A 293 -23.37 -1.55 13.91
C GLY A 293 -22.43 -2.22 14.92
N LEU A 294 -21.11 -2.07 14.77
CA LEU A 294 -20.15 -2.53 15.77
C LEU A 294 -19.95 -1.45 16.84
N GLU A 295 -19.94 -1.82 18.12
CA GLU A 295 -19.62 -0.89 19.20
C GLU A 295 -18.19 -0.37 19.09
N LYS A 296 -17.26 -1.27 18.71
CA LYS A 296 -15.84 -0.95 18.52
C LYS A 296 -15.24 -1.85 17.43
N CYS A 297 -14.41 -1.28 16.56
CA CYS A 297 -13.61 -2.06 15.64
C CYS A 297 -12.69 -3.03 16.42
N GLY A 298 -12.58 -4.27 15.96
CA GLY A 298 -11.84 -5.34 16.62
C GLY A 298 -12.74 -6.35 17.36
N THR A 299 -13.97 -5.96 17.77
CA THR A 299 -14.93 -6.88 18.39
C THR A 299 -15.38 -8.00 17.43
N HIS A 300 -16.05 -9.02 17.96
CA HIS A 300 -16.67 -10.06 17.14
C HIS A 300 -17.66 -9.44 16.13
N GLY A 301 -17.64 -9.92 14.89
CA GLY A 301 -18.38 -9.32 13.77
C GLY A 301 -17.54 -8.40 12.86
N THR A 302 -16.40 -7.86 13.33
CA THR A 302 -15.55 -6.95 12.54
C THR A 302 -15.11 -7.55 11.21
N THR A 303 -14.65 -8.79 11.18
CA THR A 303 -14.24 -9.48 9.94
C THR A 303 -15.40 -9.62 8.96
N ALA A 304 -16.63 -9.93 9.44
CA ALA A 304 -17.82 -10.03 8.60
C ALA A 304 -18.25 -8.66 8.04
N ALA A 305 -18.25 -7.62 8.87
CA ALA A 305 -18.55 -6.26 8.44
C ALA A 305 -17.52 -5.74 7.42
N LEU A 306 -16.23 -6.04 7.62
CA LEU A 306 -15.16 -5.69 6.68
C LEU A 306 -15.31 -6.45 5.35
N ALA A 307 -15.71 -7.72 5.37
CA ALA A 307 -15.98 -8.49 4.15
C ALA A 307 -17.12 -7.86 3.34
N LEU A 308 -18.20 -7.44 4.00
CA LEU A 308 -19.29 -6.69 3.38
C LEU A 308 -18.79 -5.38 2.76
N LEU A 309 -18.07 -4.58 3.53
CA LEU A 309 -17.54 -3.29 3.08
C LEU A 309 -16.65 -3.48 1.84
N ASN A 310 -15.66 -4.37 1.93
CA ASN A 310 -14.69 -4.61 0.87
C ASN A 310 -15.36 -5.09 -0.44
N ASP A 311 -16.30 -6.01 -0.35
CA ASP A 311 -17.06 -6.53 -1.51
C ASP A 311 -17.95 -5.43 -2.14
N ALA A 312 -18.66 -4.66 -1.32
CA ALA A 312 -19.54 -3.60 -1.81
C ALA A 312 -18.75 -2.47 -2.50
N VAL A 313 -17.58 -2.09 -1.94
CA VAL A 313 -16.67 -1.12 -2.55
C VAL A 313 -16.21 -1.59 -3.93
N LYS A 314 -15.73 -2.84 -4.04
CA LYS A 314 -15.28 -3.42 -5.32
C LYS A 314 -16.40 -3.46 -6.35
N LYS A 315 -17.60 -3.89 -5.96
CA LYS A 315 -18.77 -3.92 -6.85
C LYS A 315 -19.16 -2.53 -7.37
N GLY A 316 -19.16 -1.52 -6.50
CA GLY A 316 -19.41 -0.13 -6.89
C GLY A 316 -18.37 0.39 -7.88
N GLY A 317 -17.10 0.11 -7.61
CA GLY A 317 -15.98 0.49 -8.49
C GLY A 317 -16.10 -0.12 -9.90
N VAL A 318 -16.28 -1.42 -10.00
CA VAL A 318 -16.39 -2.14 -11.29
C VAL A 318 -17.60 -1.66 -12.11
N MET A 319 -18.69 -1.26 -11.46
CA MET A 319 -19.85 -0.69 -12.15
C MET A 319 -19.58 0.72 -12.71
N ALA A 320 -18.63 1.46 -12.11
CA ALA A 320 -18.34 2.85 -12.49
C ALA A 320 -17.32 2.97 -13.61
N CYS A 321 -16.34 2.08 -13.67
CA CYS A 321 -15.19 2.17 -14.55
C CYS A 321 -14.71 0.79 -15.00
N SER A 322 -14.42 0.63 -16.29
CA SER A 322 -13.83 -0.60 -16.85
C SER A 322 -12.34 -0.76 -16.58
N ARG A 323 -11.72 0.22 -15.94
CA ARG A 323 -10.28 0.28 -15.65
C ARG A 323 -10.02 0.24 -14.14
N ILE A 324 -10.73 -0.62 -13.43
CA ILE A 324 -10.47 -0.86 -12.00
C ILE A 324 -9.31 -1.83 -11.87
N GLY A 325 -8.36 -1.50 -11.01
CA GLY A 325 -7.16 -2.29 -10.76
C GLY A 325 -6.54 -1.96 -9.40
N GLY A 326 -5.24 -2.20 -9.30
CA GLY A 326 -4.50 -1.99 -8.07
C GLY A 326 -4.98 -2.86 -6.93
N LEU A 327 -5.11 -2.28 -5.75
CA LEU A 327 -5.53 -2.98 -4.54
C LEU A 327 -7.03 -2.87 -4.25
N SER A 328 -7.72 -1.92 -4.83
CA SER A 328 -9.16 -1.60 -4.68
C SER A 328 -9.91 -2.32 -3.57
N GLY A 329 -10.48 -1.57 -2.63
CA GLY A 329 -11.25 -2.12 -1.50
C GLY A 329 -11.05 -1.32 -0.20
N ALA A 330 -11.07 -1.99 0.95
CA ALA A 330 -10.90 -1.34 2.25
C ALA A 330 -9.50 -1.61 2.81
N PHE A 331 -8.75 -0.55 3.14
CA PHE A 331 -7.47 -0.57 3.83
C PHE A 331 -7.69 -0.55 5.34
N ILE A 332 -6.78 -1.16 6.08
CA ILE A 332 -6.82 -1.21 7.54
C ILE A 332 -5.47 -0.83 8.19
N PRO A 333 -4.82 0.27 7.76
CA PRO A 333 -3.57 0.71 8.39
C PRO A 333 -3.86 1.17 9.83
N VAL A 334 -3.03 0.74 10.80
CA VAL A 334 -3.32 1.04 12.20
C VAL A 334 -2.97 2.48 12.53
N SER A 335 -1.80 2.99 12.12
CA SER A 335 -1.38 4.35 12.50
C SER A 335 -2.04 5.47 11.69
N GLU A 336 -2.62 5.15 10.54
CA GLU A 336 -3.21 6.12 9.62
C GLU A 336 -4.74 6.24 9.79
N ASP A 337 -5.34 5.50 10.74
CA ASP A 337 -6.79 5.45 10.99
C ASP A 337 -7.11 5.75 12.45
N ALA A 338 -7.77 6.88 12.72
CA ALA A 338 -8.09 7.30 14.08
C ALA A 338 -8.90 6.25 14.87
N GLY A 339 -9.80 5.53 14.21
CA GLY A 339 -10.58 4.46 14.86
C GLY A 339 -9.76 3.20 15.11
N MET A 340 -8.82 2.83 14.20
CA MET A 340 -7.90 1.71 14.42
C MET A 340 -6.92 2.01 15.56
N ILE A 341 -6.37 3.21 15.61
CA ILE A 341 -5.52 3.68 16.71
C ILE A 341 -6.25 3.51 18.05
N ASP A 342 -7.47 4.00 18.13
CA ASP A 342 -8.28 3.94 19.35
C ASP A 342 -8.66 2.48 19.72
N ALA A 343 -9.00 1.66 18.73
CA ALA A 343 -9.27 0.24 18.94
C ALA A 343 -8.02 -0.54 19.44
N ALA A 344 -6.84 -0.22 18.92
CA ALA A 344 -5.58 -0.82 19.36
C ALA A 344 -5.22 -0.37 20.78
N LYS A 345 -5.35 0.92 21.10
CA LYS A 345 -5.11 1.47 22.46
C LYS A 345 -6.04 0.88 23.51
N SER A 346 -7.30 0.64 23.15
CA SER A 346 -8.29 0.03 24.08
C SER A 346 -8.13 -1.48 24.22
N GLY A 347 -7.28 -2.13 23.42
CA GLY A 347 -7.12 -3.58 23.39
C GLY A 347 -8.24 -4.34 22.69
N ALA A 348 -9.20 -3.66 22.06
CA ALA A 348 -10.23 -4.29 21.24
C ALA A 348 -9.66 -4.89 19.94
N LEU A 349 -8.59 -4.27 19.41
CA LEU A 349 -7.87 -4.72 18.24
C LEU A 349 -6.50 -5.28 18.62
N CYS A 350 -6.21 -6.51 18.23
CA CYS A 350 -4.92 -7.19 18.42
C CYS A 350 -4.38 -7.70 17.07
N ILE A 351 -3.14 -8.14 17.03
CA ILE A 351 -2.49 -8.62 15.79
C ILE A 351 -3.26 -9.80 15.18
N GLU A 352 -3.66 -10.78 15.99
CA GLU A 352 -4.40 -11.96 15.52
C GLU A 352 -5.78 -11.58 14.96
N LYS A 353 -6.38 -10.51 15.47
CA LYS A 353 -7.63 -9.99 14.90
C LYS A 353 -7.37 -9.27 13.58
N LEU A 354 -6.29 -8.52 13.46
CA LEU A 354 -5.86 -7.92 12.20
C LEU A 354 -5.58 -8.99 11.15
N GLU A 355 -4.84 -10.05 11.48
CA GLU A 355 -4.61 -11.19 10.57
C GLU A 355 -5.93 -11.80 10.07
N ALA A 356 -6.91 -12.01 10.94
CA ALA A 356 -8.23 -12.48 10.52
C ALA A 356 -8.94 -11.47 9.60
N MET A 357 -8.78 -10.17 9.84
CA MET A 357 -9.34 -9.12 8.98
C MET A 357 -8.64 -9.04 7.62
N THR A 358 -7.33 -9.34 7.55
CA THR A 358 -6.58 -9.32 6.29
C THR A 358 -7.01 -10.42 5.32
N ALA A 359 -7.66 -11.46 5.79
CA ALA A 359 -8.29 -12.45 4.91
C ALA A 359 -9.37 -11.84 4.00
N VAL A 360 -9.98 -10.73 4.39
CA VAL A 360 -11.13 -10.09 3.70
C VAL A 360 -10.90 -8.62 3.34
N CYS A 361 -9.83 -7.97 3.80
CA CYS A 361 -9.47 -6.61 3.39
C CYS A 361 -8.82 -6.58 1.99
N SER A 362 -8.44 -5.41 1.51
CA SER A 362 -7.78 -5.29 0.20
C SER A 362 -6.26 -5.37 0.23
N VAL A 363 -5.62 -5.16 1.37
CA VAL A 363 -4.15 -5.07 1.47
C VAL A 363 -3.57 -6.14 2.39
N GLY A 364 -3.56 -5.93 3.69
CA GLY A 364 -2.86 -6.80 4.65
C GLY A 364 -2.60 -6.08 5.97
N LEU A 365 -1.57 -6.52 6.68
CA LEU A 365 -1.07 -5.87 7.88
C LEU A 365 -0.34 -4.59 7.49
N ASP A 366 -0.87 -3.45 7.87
CA ASP A 366 -0.35 -2.17 7.39
C ASP A 366 -0.13 -1.17 8.53
N MET A 367 1.04 -0.51 8.52
CA MET A 367 1.45 0.53 9.48
C MET A 367 1.26 0.11 10.94
N ILE A 368 1.77 -1.07 11.30
CA ILE A 368 1.62 -1.65 12.64
C ILE A 368 2.94 -1.51 13.40
N CYS A 369 2.91 -0.77 14.50
CA CYS A 369 4.05 -0.69 15.42
C CYS A 369 4.08 -1.92 16.33
N ILE A 370 5.25 -2.53 16.42
CA ILE A 370 5.53 -3.70 17.27
C ILE A 370 6.67 -3.36 18.24
N PRO A 371 6.83 -4.09 19.37
CA PRO A 371 7.91 -3.82 20.32
C PRO A 371 9.28 -3.81 19.66
N GLY A 372 10.12 -2.85 20.03
CA GLY A 372 11.43 -2.64 19.40
C GLY A 372 12.43 -3.77 19.64
N ASP A 373 12.21 -4.60 20.65
CA ASP A 373 13.02 -5.79 20.93
C ASP A 373 12.54 -7.06 20.22
N THR A 374 11.48 -6.97 19.38
CA THR A 374 10.94 -8.11 18.64
C THR A 374 12.03 -8.82 17.82
N PRO A 375 12.23 -10.14 18.01
CA PRO A 375 13.22 -10.89 17.24
C PRO A 375 12.91 -10.90 15.74
N ALA A 376 13.94 -10.90 14.90
CA ALA A 376 13.79 -10.99 13.44
C ALA A 376 12.97 -12.22 13.00
N ASP A 377 13.14 -13.37 13.67
CA ASP A 377 12.38 -14.59 13.37
C ASP A 377 10.88 -14.42 13.65
N THR A 378 10.50 -13.64 14.63
CA THR A 378 9.07 -13.31 14.90
C THR A 378 8.51 -12.44 13.78
N ILE A 379 9.24 -11.43 13.32
CA ILE A 379 8.83 -10.61 12.16
C ILE A 379 8.72 -11.49 10.91
N SER A 380 9.66 -12.41 10.70
CA SER A 380 9.62 -13.38 9.60
C SER A 380 8.38 -14.27 9.63
N ALA A 381 7.95 -14.67 10.84
CA ALA A 381 6.75 -15.49 11.01
C ALA A 381 5.47 -14.71 10.70
N ILE A 382 5.37 -13.46 11.15
CA ILE A 382 4.25 -12.56 10.80
C ILE A 382 4.16 -12.41 9.26
N ILE A 383 5.29 -12.22 8.59
CA ILE A 383 5.37 -12.16 7.13
C ILE A 383 4.87 -13.48 6.50
N ALA A 384 5.26 -14.64 7.05
CA ALA A 384 4.87 -15.94 6.52
C ALA A 384 3.36 -16.21 6.73
N ASP A 385 2.79 -15.84 7.88
CA ASP A 385 1.37 -16.00 8.19
C ASP A 385 0.51 -15.14 7.26
N GLU A 386 0.89 -13.88 7.07
CA GLU A 386 0.18 -12.98 6.17
C GLU A 386 0.29 -13.42 4.71
N ALA A 387 1.46 -13.93 4.30
CA ALA A 387 1.64 -14.51 2.97
C ALA A 387 0.78 -15.77 2.78
N ALA A 388 0.59 -16.60 3.82
CA ALA A 388 -0.28 -17.76 3.76
C ALA A 388 -1.76 -17.38 3.57
N ILE A 389 -2.21 -16.32 4.25
CA ILE A 389 -3.55 -15.75 4.07
C ILE A 389 -3.74 -15.30 2.61
N GLY A 390 -2.78 -14.55 2.06
CA GLY A 390 -2.82 -14.09 0.68
C GLY A 390 -2.81 -15.23 -0.33
N MET A 391 -1.91 -16.19 -0.14
CA MET A 391 -1.75 -17.35 -1.02
C MET A 391 -3.02 -18.19 -1.10
N VAL A 392 -3.62 -18.54 0.04
CA VAL A 392 -4.80 -19.41 0.11
C VAL A 392 -6.04 -18.71 -0.43
N ASN A 393 -6.20 -17.42 -0.14
CA ASN A 393 -7.36 -16.63 -0.57
C ASN A 393 -7.22 -16.06 -1.99
N ASN A 394 -6.10 -16.29 -2.68
CA ASN A 394 -5.81 -15.73 -4.00
C ASN A 394 -5.99 -14.21 -4.05
N LYS A 395 -5.46 -13.53 -3.04
CA LYS A 395 -5.49 -12.07 -2.93
C LYS A 395 -4.11 -11.51 -2.61
N THR A 396 -3.89 -10.25 -2.93
CA THR A 396 -2.69 -9.55 -2.46
C THR A 396 -2.75 -9.40 -0.94
N THR A 397 -1.64 -9.74 -0.29
CA THR A 397 -1.38 -9.34 1.10
C THR A 397 -0.05 -8.62 1.18
N ALA A 398 0.02 -7.66 2.10
CA ALA A 398 1.19 -6.84 2.37
C ALA A 398 1.49 -6.87 3.87
N VAL A 399 2.76 -6.77 4.23
CA VAL A 399 3.21 -6.58 5.60
C VAL A 399 4.07 -5.34 5.68
N ARG A 400 3.60 -4.35 6.44
CA ARG A 400 4.31 -3.13 6.80
C ARG A 400 4.26 -3.01 8.33
N VAL A 401 5.17 -3.74 9.00
CA VAL A 401 5.34 -3.72 10.45
C VAL A 401 6.60 -2.93 10.82
N ILE A 402 6.52 -2.16 11.90
CA ILE A 402 7.56 -1.21 12.28
C ILE A 402 8.01 -1.54 13.70
N PRO A 403 9.19 -2.19 13.86
CA PRO A 403 9.80 -2.36 15.16
C PRO A 403 10.13 -0.99 15.77
N ALA A 404 9.47 -0.66 16.87
CA ALA A 404 9.63 0.62 17.57
C ALA A 404 10.86 0.58 18.46
N ILE A 405 12.06 0.72 17.87
CA ILE A 405 13.34 0.56 18.59
C ILE A 405 13.40 1.48 19.81
N GLY A 406 13.70 0.86 20.96
CA GLY A 406 13.74 1.55 22.24
C GLY A 406 12.39 1.78 22.92
N LYS A 407 11.28 1.32 22.29
CA LYS A 407 9.92 1.46 22.84
C LYS A 407 9.26 0.11 23.05
N GLY A 408 8.35 0.06 24.01
CA GLY A 408 7.56 -1.10 24.39
C GLY A 408 6.07 -0.91 24.20
N VAL A 409 5.30 -1.93 24.54
CA VAL A 409 3.83 -1.93 24.45
C VAL A 409 3.23 -0.76 25.22
N GLY A 410 2.30 -0.03 24.58
CA GLY A 410 1.62 1.13 25.13
C GLY A 410 2.31 2.47 24.85
N GLU A 411 3.54 2.45 24.29
CA GLU A 411 4.19 3.63 23.75
C GLU A 411 3.79 3.84 22.29
N GLU A 412 4.23 4.94 21.66
CA GLU A 412 3.83 5.32 20.31
C GLU A 412 5.01 5.78 19.47
N LEU A 413 4.94 5.52 18.17
CA LEU A 413 5.73 6.20 17.15
C LEU A 413 4.87 7.26 16.47
N ASP A 414 5.37 8.48 16.35
CA ASP A 414 4.67 9.58 15.70
C ASP A 414 5.47 10.09 14.50
N TRP A 415 4.85 10.04 13.32
CA TRP A 415 5.41 10.55 12.06
C TRP A 415 4.69 11.80 11.59
N GLY A 416 3.52 12.10 12.18
CA GLY A 416 2.66 13.19 11.74
C GLY A 416 2.07 13.01 10.34
N GLY A 417 1.37 14.03 9.87
CA GLY A 417 0.81 14.05 8.51
C GLY A 417 -0.08 12.85 8.20
N LEU A 418 0.13 12.24 7.04
CA LEU A 418 -0.65 11.09 6.58
C LEU A 418 -0.29 9.78 7.29
N PHE A 419 0.92 9.63 7.77
CA PHE A 419 1.38 8.41 8.44
C PHE A 419 0.91 8.30 9.89
N GLY A 420 0.50 9.41 10.49
CA GLY A 420 -0.13 9.48 11.80
C GLY A 420 0.74 9.03 12.96
N CYS A 421 0.11 8.35 13.93
CA CYS A 421 0.74 7.92 15.18
C CYS A 421 0.41 6.45 15.45
N GLY A 422 1.42 5.59 15.50
CA GLY A 422 1.27 4.14 15.69
C GLY A 422 1.44 3.71 17.15
N PRO A 423 0.40 3.20 17.83
CA PRO A 423 0.57 2.56 19.14
C PRO A 423 1.33 1.24 18.99
N VAL A 424 2.29 0.99 19.88
CA VAL A 424 3.04 -0.27 19.92
C VAL A 424 2.14 -1.38 20.44
N MET A 425 1.78 -2.31 19.55
CA MET A 425 0.86 -3.41 19.84
C MET A 425 1.59 -4.61 20.45
N PRO A 426 0.98 -5.35 21.40
CA PRO A 426 1.60 -6.53 21.99
C PRO A 426 1.70 -7.67 20.98
N LEU A 427 2.79 -8.47 21.10
CA LEU A 427 3.00 -9.71 20.38
C LEU A 427 3.08 -10.90 21.34
N LYS A 428 2.86 -12.11 20.81
CA LYS A 428 3.12 -13.36 21.55
C LYS A 428 4.62 -13.52 21.80
N LYS A 429 4.97 -14.11 22.93
CA LYS A 429 6.37 -14.28 23.38
C LYS A 429 7.00 -15.58 22.91
N GLU A 430 6.19 -16.54 22.48
CA GLU A 430 6.64 -17.84 22.01
C GLU A 430 7.42 -17.70 20.72
N SER A 431 8.59 -18.38 20.66
CA SER A 431 9.52 -18.25 19.55
C SER A 431 9.13 -19.11 18.34
N PRO A 432 8.98 -18.53 17.14
CA PRO A 432 8.77 -19.25 15.89
C PRO A 432 10.10 -19.70 15.22
N SER A 433 11.25 -19.44 15.83
CA SER A 433 12.58 -19.59 15.21
C SER A 433 12.81 -20.97 14.58
N LYS A 434 12.35 -22.05 15.24
CA LYS A 434 12.50 -23.39 14.68
C LYS A 434 11.74 -23.58 13.36
N PHE A 435 10.57 -22.98 13.24
CA PHE A 435 9.77 -23.02 12.00
C PHE A 435 10.44 -22.22 10.89
N ILE A 436 10.78 -20.98 11.16
CA ILE A 436 11.41 -20.08 10.17
C ILE A 436 12.76 -20.62 9.71
N ASN A 437 13.56 -21.20 10.62
CA ASN A 437 14.86 -21.74 10.29
C ASN A 437 14.83 -23.08 9.52
N ARG A 438 13.65 -23.65 9.24
CA ARG A 438 13.53 -24.77 8.30
C ARG A 438 13.82 -24.35 6.88
N GLY A 439 13.47 -23.09 6.52
CA GLY A 439 13.69 -22.57 5.17
C GLY A 439 12.90 -23.29 4.08
N GLY A 440 13.28 -23.07 2.84
CA GLY A 440 12.70 -23.71 1.66
C GLY A 440 11.41 -23.04 1.19
N GLN A 441 10.53 -23.83 0.55
CA GLN A 441 9.30 -23.35 -0.10
C GLN A 441 8.07 -23.98 0.55
N ILE A 442 7.13 -23.16 0.99
CA ILE A 442 5.77 -23.63 1.29
C ILE A 442 5.06 -23.80 -0.08
N PRO A 443 4.57 -24.99 -0.43
CA PRO A 443 4.04 -25.23 -1.76
C PRO A 443 2.72 -24.49 -2.01
N ALA A 444 2.42 -24.23 -3.29
CA ALA A 444 1.16 -23.65 -3.69
C ALA A 444 -0.04 -24.52 -3.24
N PRO A 445 -1.18 -23.91 -2.87
CA PRO A 445 -2.34 -24.63 -2.38
C PRO A 445 -3.02 -25.45 -3.48
N LEU A 446 -3.73 -26.51 -3.10
CA LEU A 446 -4.57 -27.29 -4.00
C LEU A 446 -5.91 -26.57 -4.24
N HIS A 447 -6.04 -25.91 -5.37
CA HIS A 447 -7.26 -25.16 -5.70
C HIS A 447 -8.48 -26.01 -5.98
N SER A 448 -8.28 -27.31 -6.31
CA SER A 448 -9.36 -28.25 -6.59
C SER A 448 -10.05 -28.78 -5.33
N LEU A 449 -9.40 -28.65 -4.17
CA LEU A 449 -9.92 -29.08 -2.87
C LEU A 449 -10.21 -27.81 -2.05
N LYS A 450 -11.37 -27.23 -2.29
CA LYS A 450 -11.88 -26.13 -1.46
C LYS A 450 -12.74 -26.71 -0.35
N ASN A 451 -12.31 -26.56 0.86
CA ASN A 451 -13.09 -26.90 2.04
C ASN A 451 -13.99 -25.73 2.43
#